data_23a00f5ed46fb840155bbf751f3d7d05
#
_entry.id   23a00f5ed46fb840155bbf751f3d7d05
#
_cell.length_a   1.000
_cell.length_b   1.000
_cell.length_c   1.000
_cell.angle_alpha   90.00
_cell.angle_beta   90.00
_cell.angle_gamma   90.00
#
_symmetry.space_group_name_H-M   'P 1'
#
loop_
_entity.id
_entity.type
_entity.pdbx_description
1 polymer ?
#
loop_
_entity_poly.entity_id
_entity_poly.type
_entity_poly.pdbx_seq_one_letter_code
_entity_poly.pdbx_strand_id
1 'polypeptide(L)'
;LPAQIEIYADTKPGHELEYSFMFMAKGGGSANKSLMYQETKALLNPEKLDEFLEEKLRLLGTAACPPYHLAIVIGGTSAEFSLKVAKLATTRALDSLPTKGTLLGHGFRDLEMEEHVLKMSQTFGIGAQFGGKYFCHDVRVIRLPRHGASLPVSIAVSCAADRQILAKINKDGVFLEQLETDPAQFLPETTDEHLNDDVTKIDLNKPMKEVLAQLSKLSVKSRVSLTGSMIVARDLAHAKINQMLDEGKPMPDYLKNHAIYYAGPAKTPKGMASGSFGPTTAGRMDSYVDRFQKNGGSMIMLAKGNRSQVVTNACKNNGGFYLGSIGGPAALLAQECIKKVEVLDFEELGMEAVWKIDIVDFPAFVVVDDKGNNFFDSTTKSLGKTIPVGPDSG
;
A
#
# COMPACT_ATOMS: atom_id res chain seq x y z
N LEU A 1 -9.73 -17.23 -3.95
CA LEU A 1 -8.51 -16.69 -3.32
C LEU A 1 -7.71 -17.84 -2.74
N PRO A 2 -6.40 -17.93 -2.98
CA PRO A 2 -5.55 -18.90 -2.31
C PRO A 2 -5.53 -18.67 -0.81
N ALA A 3 -5.54 -19.75 -0.04
CA ALA A 3 -5.45 -19.72 1.41
C ALA A 3 -4.23 -20.51 1.88
N GLN A 4 -3.52 -19.97 2.85
CA GLN A 4 -2.50 -20.70 3.60
C GLN A 4 -3.14 -21.10 4.94
N ILE A 5 -3.10 -22.39 5.26
CA ILE A 5 -3.64 -22.94 6.49
C ILE A 5 -2.49 -23.55 7.29
N GLU A 6 -2.36 -23.17 8.55
CA GLU A 6 -1.37 -23.72 9.47
C GLU A 6 -2.06 -24.20 10.74
N ILE A 7 -1.69 -25.37 11.20
CA ILE A 7 -2.30 -26.03 12.36
C ILE A 7 -1.22 -26.27 13.40
N TYR A 8 -1.49 -25.86 14.63
CA TYR A 8 -0.62 -26.06 15.79
C TYR A 8 -1.40 -26.84 16.88
N ALA A 9 -0.71 -27.76 17.52
CA ALA A 9 -1.25 -28.36 18.74
C ALA A 9 -1.11 -27.37 19.89
N ASP A 10 -2.21 -27.12 20.61
CA ASP A 10 -2.17 -26.40 21.89
C ASP A 10 -2.01 -27.41 23.02
N THR A 11 -1.00 -27.19 23.85
CA THR A 11 -0.68 -28.05 25.00
C THR A 11 -1.00 -27.37 26.32
N LYS A 12 -1.68 -26.22 26.31
CA LYS A 12 -2.02 -25.49 27.54
C LYS A 12 -3.11 -26.25 28.31
N PRO A 13 -2.91 -26.49 29.61
CA PRO A 13 -3.94 -27.09 30.45
C PRO A 13 -5.25 -26.27 30.40
N GLY A 14 -6.39 -26.96 30.30
CA GLY A 14 -7.71 -26.34 30.23
C GLY A 14 -8.20 -26.00 28.82
N HIS A 15 -7.38 -26.25 27.78
CA HIS A 15 -7.72 -26.01 26.36
C HIS A 15 -8.05 -27.29 25.59
N GLU A 16 -8.24 -28.42 26.27
CA GLU A 16 -8.33 -29.76 25.67
C GLU A 16 -9.51 -29.93 24.71
N LEU A 17 -10.54 -29.09 24.82
CA LEU A 17 -11.72 -29.08 23.95
C LEU A 17 -11.95 -27.71 23.29
N GLU A 18 -10.88 -26.99 22.98
CA GLU A 18 -10.96 -25.68 22.34
C GLU A 18 -10.17 -25.66 21.04
N TYR A 19 -10.77 -25.12 20.00
CA TYR A 19 -10.11 -24.73 18.74
C TYR A 19 -10.01 -23.23 18.71
N SER A 20 -8.79 -22.71 18.69
CA SER A 20 -8.51 -21.28 18.53
C SER A 20 -8.10 -20.98 17.09
N PHE A 21 -8.65 -19.93 16.53
CA PHE A 21 -8.40 -19.50 15.15
C PHE A 21 -7.91 -18.07 15.10
N MET A 22 -6.99 -17.81 14.20
CA MET A 22 -6.68 -16.48 13.74
C MET A 22 -6.86 -16.41 12.22
N PHE A 23 -7.80 -15.60 11.77
CA PHE A 23 -8.01 -15.33 10.36
C PHE A 23 -7.32 -14.02 9.99
N MET A 24 -6.55 -14.05 8.92
CA MET A 24 -5.84 -12.88 8.42
C MET A 24 -6.11 -12.74 6.92
N ALA A 25 -6.62 -11.58 6.50
CA ALA A 25 -6.72 -11.20 5.11
C ALA A 25 -5.60 -10.22 4.76
N LYS A 26 -4.60 -10.66 4.00
CA LYS A 26 -3.45 -9.85 3.60
C LYS A 26 -3.58 -9.46 2.14
N GLY A 27 -3.63 -8.15 1.85
CA GLY A 27 -3.69 -7.63 0.49
C GLY A 27 -2.37 -7.84 -0.27
N GLY A 28 -2.42 -7.87 -1.61
CA GLY A 28 -1.24 -8.07 -2.47
C GLY A 28 -0.12 -7.06 -2.20
N GLY A 29 -0.44 -5.77 -1.98
CA GLY A 29 0.57 -4.77 -1.63
C GLY A 29 1.35 -5.11 -0.36
N SER A 30 0.67 -5.56 0.68
CA SER A 30 1.32 -5.99 1.93
C SER A 30 2.08 -7.30 1.75
N ALA A 31 1.52 -8.26 1.01
CA ALA A 31 2.20 -9.53 0.73
C ALA A 31 3.52 -9.32 -0.02
N ASN A 32 3.54 -8.42 -1.00
CA ASN A 32 4.74 -8.05 -1.76
C ASN A 32 5.78 -7.27 -0.95
N LYS A 33 5.44 -6.79 0.23
CA LYS A 33 6.35 -6.10 1.17
C LYS A 33 6.66 -6.97 2.40
N SER A 34 6.73 -8.29 2.19
CA SER A 34 7.32 -9.25 3.11
C SER A 34 8.68 -9.66 2.56
N LEU A 35 9.74 -9.13 3.15
CA LEU A 35 11.11 -9.19 2.63
C LEU A 35 12.00 -9.93 3.62
N MET A 36 12.97 -10.69 3.12
CA MET A 36 13.99 -11.35 3.92
C MET A 36 15.37 -11.03 3.36
N TYR A 37 16.26 -10.66 4.25
CA TYR A 37 17.66 -10.37 3.97
C TYR A 37 18.53 -11.38 4.70
N GLN A 38 19.47 -11.99 3.99
CA GLN A 38 20.43 -12.90 4.58
C GLN A 38 21.70 -12.12 4.91
N GLU A 39 21.90 -11.85 6.18
CA GLU A 39 22.97 -11.02 6.69
C GLU A 39 23.99 -11.83 7.50
N THR A 40 24.99 -11.16 7.99
CA THR A 40 25.99 -11.72 8.90
C THR A 40 25.88 -11.04 10.27
N LYS A 41 26.50 -11.66 11.30
CA LYS A 41 26.53 -11.10 12.65
C LYS A 41 27.12 -9.67 12.74
N ALA A 42 27.84 -9.22 11.72
CA ALA A 42 28.38 -7.87 11.65
C ALA A 42 27.27 -6.79 11.65
N LEU A 43 26.09 -7.15 11.18
CA LEU A 43 24.90 -6.27 11.21
C LEU A 43 24.36 -6.04 12.64
N LEU A 44 24.73 -6.87 13.61
CA LEU A 44 24.32 -6.67 15.01
C LEU A 44 25.06 -5.52 15.72
N ASN A 45 26.01 -4.86 15.05
CA ASN A 45 26.51 -3.56 15.49
C ASN A 45 25.36 -2.53 15.43
N PRO A 46 25.09 -1.77 16.50
CA PRO A 46 23.94 -0.88 16.56
C PRO A 46 23.88 0.14 15.41
N GLU A 47 24.99 0.79 15.09
CA GLU A 47 25.05 1.80 14.02
C GLU A 47 24.73 1.19 12.64
N LYS A 48 25.33 0.00 12.36
CA LYS A 48 25.05 -0.71 11.10
C LYS A 48 23.63 -1.21 11.00
N LEU A 49 23.05 -1.63 12.12
CA LEU A 49 21.66 -2.08 12.15
C LEU A 49 20.70 -0.90 11.89
N ASP A 50 20.98 0.25 12.46
CA ASP A 50 20.20 1.47 12.24
C ASP A 50 20.26 1.92 10.78
N GLU A 51 21.44 2.00 10.19
CA GLU A 51 21.62 2.34 8.77
C GLU A 51 20.87 1.35 7.86
N PHE A 52 20.98 0.07 8.14
CA PHE A 52 20.28 -0.98 7.40
C PHE A 52 18.75 -0.84 7.51
N LEU A 53 18.26 -0.68 8.72
CA LEU A 53 16.82 -0.54 8.95
C LEU A 53 16.28 0.72 8.28
N GLU A 54 16.94 1.85 8.43
CA GLU A 54 16.51 3.09 7.77
C GLU A 54 16.44 2.93 6.26
N GLU A 55 17.48 2.35 5.64
CA GLU A 55 17.50 2.10 4.19
C GLU A 55 16.31 1.20 3.78
N LYS A 56 16.17 0.03 4.43
CA LYS A 56 15.18 -0.96 4.02
C LYS A 56 13.74 -0.50 4.29
N LEU A 57 13.51 0.23 5.37
CA LEU A 57 12.19 0.76 5.69
C LEU A 57 11.75 1.85 4.70
N ARG A 58 12.65 2.73 4.27
CA ARG A 58 12.33 3.72 3.23
C ARG A 58 11.97 3.06 1.90
N LEU A 59 12.60 1.91 1.55
CA LEU A 59 12.28 1.13 0.35
C LEU A 59 10.92 0.44 0.39
N LEU A 60 10.27 0.31 1.55
CA LEU A 60 8.89 -0.18 1.62
C LEU A 60 7.95 0.72 0.82
N GLY A 61 8.19 2.04 0.81
CA GLY A 61 7.34 2.99 0.10
C GLY A 61 5.91 2.99 0.62
N THR A 62 4.97 3.35 -0.23
CA THR A 62 3.55 3.53 0.14
C THR A 62 2.59 2.52 -0.51
N ALA A 63 3.10 1.59 -1.32
CA ALA A 63 2.28 0.65 -2.10
C ALA A 63 1.42 -0.29 -1.23
N ALA A 64 1.86 -0.60 -0.01
CA ALA A 64 1.13 -1.44 0.94
C ALA A 64 0.18 -0.66 1.88
N CYS A 65 -0.07 0.62 1.62
CA CYS A 65 -1.01 1.50 2.32
C CYS A 65 -0.63 1.74 3.80
N PRO A 66 0.42 2.54 4.07
CA PRO A 66 0.69 3.02 5.43
C PRO A 66 -0.46 3.90 5.97
N PRO A 67 -0.51 4.17 7.28
CA PRO A 67 0.45 3.77 8.32
C PRO A 67 0.50 2.27 8.53
N TYR A 68 1.71 1.71 8.65
CA TYR A 68 1.90 0.27 8.72
C TYR A 68 1.82 -0.30 10.13
N HIS A 69 1.28 -1.53 10.24
CA HIS A 69 1.69 -2.45 11.30
C HIS A 69 2.99 -3.11 10.82
N LEU A 70 4.11 -2.62 11.33
CA LEU A 70 5.45 -3.04 10.91
C LEU A 70 5.98 -4.14 11.81
N ALA A 71 6.53 -5.18 11.23
CA ALA A 71 7.26 -6.22 11.93
C ALA A 71 8.67 -6.39 11.40
N ILE A 72 9.63 -6.50 12.30
CA ILE A 72 11.03 -6.79 12.03
C ILE A 72 11.39 -8.03 12.84
N VAL A 73 12.00 -9.01 12.20
CA VAL A 73 12.52 -10.21 12.87
C VAL A 73 14.01 -10.28 12.65
N ILE A 74 14.77 -10.36 13.72
CA ILE A 74 16.22 -10.44 13.69
C ILE A 74 16.63 -11.80 14.23
N GLY A 75 17.13 -12.67 13.35
CA GLY A 75 17.45 -14.05 13.65
C GLY A 75 16.40 -15.05 13.12
N GLY A 76 16.49 -16.26 13.60
CA GLY A 76 15.68 -17.39 13.15
C GLY A 76 16.56 -18.54 12.69
N THR A 77 16.02 -19.75 12.72
CA THR A 77 16.72 -20.98 12.33
C THR A 77 16.73 -21.20 10.81
N SER A 78 15.80 -20.54 10.10
CA SER A 78 15.72 -20.56 8.63
C SER A 78 15.10 -19.27 8.12
N ALA A 79 15.25 -18.99 6.82
CA ALA A 79 14.66 -17.88 6.12
C ALA A 79 13.11 -17.90 6.21
N GLU A 80 12.52 -19.06 5.94
CA GLU A 80 11.07 -19.25 5.99
C GLU A 80 10.49 -19.02 7.39
N PHE A 81 11.19 -19.50 8.43
CA PHE A 81 10.78 -19.29 9.82
C PHE A 81 10.83 -17.82 10.20
N SER A 82 11.89 -17.10 9.81
CA SER A 82 12.01 -15.67 10.03
C SER A 82 10.86 -14.88 9.36
N LEU A 83 10.54 -15.18 8.09
CA LEU A 83 9.41 -14.57 7.37
C LEU A 83 8.06 -14.91 8.00
N LYS A 84 7.87 -16.15 8.43
CA LYS A 84 6.64 -16.58 9.11
C LYS A 84 6.42 -15.80 10.39
N VAL A 85 7.47 -15.68 11.22
CA VAL A 85 7.41 -14.92 12.47
C VAL A 85 7.13 -13.44 12.19
N ALA A 86 7.74 -12.84 11.16
CA ALA A 86 7.47 -11.46 10.77
C ALA A 86 5.99 -11.26 10.38
N LYS A 87 5.43 -12.18 9.59
CA LYS A 87 4.02 -12.17 9.20
C LYS A 87 3.10 -12.23 10.43
N LEU A 88 3.36 -13.14 11.38
CA LEU A 88 2.61 -13.24 12.61
C LEU A 88 2.75 -11.99 13.49
N ALA A 89 3.94 -11.41 13.58
CA ALA A 89 4.17 -10.21 14.37
C ALA A 89 3.35 -9.00 13.86
N THR A 90 3.06 -8.92 12.55
CA THR A 90 2.17 -7.86 12.02
C THR A 90 0.72 -7.96 12.51
N THR A 91 0.31 -9.07 13.12
CA THR A 91 -1.05 -9.31 13.61
C THR A 91 -1.17 -9.19 15.11
N ARG A 92 -0.12 -8.79 15.81
CA ARG A 92 -0.03 -8.77 17.27
C ARG A 92 -0.09 -10.16 17.95
N ALA A 93 -0.12 -11.25 17.16
CA ALA A 93 -0.19 -12.61 17.71
C ALA A 93 1.01 -12.98 18.62
N LEU A 94 2.09 -12.22 18.55
CA LEU A 94 3.32 -12.41 19.32
C LEU A 94 3.50 -11.38 20.44
N ASP A 95 2.47 -10.59 20.76
CA ASP A 95 2.57 -9.53 21.77
C ASP A 95 2.76 -10.09 23.21
N SER A 96 2.42 -11.35 23.44
CA SER A 96 2.64 -12.06 24.70
C SER A 96 4.04 -12.65 24.89
N LEU A 97 4.94 -12.53 23.89
CA LEU A 97 6.32 -12.99 24.05
C LEU A 97 7.02 -12.25 25.19
N PRO A 98 8.00 -12.91 25.84
CA PRO A 98 8.89 -12.23 26.78
C PRO A 98 9.55 -11.00 26.17
N THR A 99 9.91 -10.01 27.00
CA THR A 99 10.59 -8.79 26.56
C THR A 99 12.10 -8.83 26.77
N LYS A 100 12.63 -9.97 27.23
CA LYS A 100 14.07 -10.19 27.44
C LYS A 100 14.45 -11.59 27.01
N GLY A 101 15.61 -11.74 26.38
CA GLY A 101 16.23 -13.02 26.09
C GLY A 101 16.81 -13.71 27.30
N THR A 102 17.17 -14.99 27.17
CA THR A 102 17.89 -15.76 28.17
C THR A 102 19.13 -16.40 27.58
N LEU A 103 20.03 -16.87 28.44
CA LEU A 103 21.24 -17.59 28.02
C LEU A 103 20.93 -18.91 27.27
N LEU A 104 19.79 -19.53 27.57
CA LEU A 104 19.34 -20.74 26.89
C LEU A 104 18.74 -20.48 25.51
N GLY A 105 18.47 -19.22 25.17
CA GLY A 105 17.91 -18.76 23.93
C GLY A 105 16.41 -19.05 23.79
N HIS A 106 15.62 -18.00 23.66
CA HIS A 106 14.23 -18.05 23.21
C HIS A 106 13.90 -16.77 22.45
N GLY A 107 12.80 -16.75 21.72
CA GLY A 107 12.31 -15.55 21.06
C GLY A 107 11.80 -14.54 22.07
N PHE A 108 12.04 -13.26 21.83
CA PHE A 108 11.55 -12.17 22.67
C PHE A 108 11.26 -10.91 21.85
N ARG A 109 10.41 -10.04 22.38
CA ARG A 109 10.17 -8.69 21.85
C ARG A 109 11.21 -7.72 22.36
N ASP A 110 11.81 -6.99 21.44
CA ASP A 110 12.79 -5.92 21.76
C ASP A 110 12.05 -4.57 21.79
N LEU A 111 11.41 -4.27 22.93
CA LEU A 111 10.58 -3.07 23.09
C LEU A 111 11.38 -1.77 22.89
N GLU A 112 12.64 -1.75 23.26
CA GLU A 112 13.51 -0.58 23.06
C GLU A 112 13.73 -0.31 21.57
N MET A 113 14.01 -1.35 20.79
CA MET A 113 14.15 -1.25 19.35
C MET A 113 12.79 -0.94 18.67
N GLU A 114 11.66 -1.44 19.18
CA GLU A 114 10.33 -1.10 18.67
C GLU A 114 10.07 0.42 18.75
N GLU A 115 10.36 1.02 19.91
CA GLU A 115 10.22 2.47 20.11
C GLU A 115 11.19 3.27 19.24
N HIS A 116 12.44 2.81 19.15
CA HIS A 116 13.46 3.44 18.34
C HIS A 116 13.07 3.47 16.86
N VAL A 117 12.67 2.34 16.30
CA VAL A 117 12.23 2.22 14.90
C VAL A 117 10.97 3.03 14.63
N LEU A 118 10.03 3.07 15.56
CA LEU A 118 8.84 3.90 15.42
C LEU A 118 9.22 5.39 15.29
N LYS A 119 10.10 5.89 16.17
CA LYS A 119 10.62 7.26 16.10
C LYS A 119 11.40 7.52 14.81
N MET A 120 12.27 6.59 14.40
CA MET A 120 12.99 6.66 13.13
C MET A 120 12.02 6.81 11.95
N SER A 121 10.96 6.01 11.91
CA SER A 121 9.97 6.02 10.83
C SER A 121 9.25 7.38 10.70
N GLN A 122 9.09 8.11 11.79
CA GLN A 122 8.47 9.44 11.82
C GLN A 122 9.31 10.52 11.14
N THR A 123 10.61 10.28 10.95
CA THR A 123 11.53 11.21 10.27
C THR A 123 11.54 11.05 8.75
N PHE A 124 10.92 10.01 8.21
CA PHE A 124 10.99 9.70 6.78
C PHE A 124 10.32 10.72 5.88
N GLY A 125 9.34 11.47 6.39
CA GLY A 125 8.56 12.42 5.61
C GLY A 125 7.54 11.78 4.65
N ILE A 126 7.51 10.45 4.57
CA ILE A 126 6.57 9.67 3.74
C ILE A 126 5.17 9.68 4.38
N GLY A 127 5.11 9.56 5.70
CA GLY A 127 3.89 9.57 6.49
C GLY A 127 2.89 8.50 6.08
N ALA A 128 1.62 8.84 6.22
CA ALA A 128 0.50 7.97 5.88
C ALA A 128 0.17 7.91 4.38
N GLN A 129 1.14 8.07 3.50
CA GLN A 129 1.19 7.96 2.04
C GLN A 129 1.67 9.23 1.32
N PHE A 130 1.19 10.42 1.67
CA PHE A 130 1.50 11.68 0.98
C PHE A 130 2.05 12.74 1.95
N GLY A 131 2.93 12.34 2.86
CA GLY A 131 3.60 13.22 3.80
C GLY A 131 3.17 13.03 5.25
N GLY A 132 3.80 13.78 6.14
CA GLY A 132 3.61 13.70 7.58
C GLY A 132 4.53 12.68 8.24
N LYS A 133 4.24 12.39 9.51
CA LYS A 133 5.10 11.53 10.36
C LYS A 133 4.58 10.10 10.57
N TYR A 134 3.33 9.82 10.26
CA TYR A 134 2.71 8.54 10.59
C TYR A 134 2.94 7.48 9.50
N PHE A 135 4.20 7.04 9.36
CA PHE A 135 4.55 5.94 8.47
C PHE A 135 4.16 4.57 9.05
N CYS A 136 4.22 4.44 10.38
CA CYS A 136 3.77 3.26 11.10
C CYS A 136 2.72 3.63 12.16
N HIS A 137 1.74 2.75 12.37
CA HIS A 137 0.87 2.75 13.55
C HIS A 137 1.65 2.21 14.75
N ASP A 138 2.28 1.07 14.53
CA ASP A 138 3.06 0.36 15.54
C ASP A 138 4.19 -0.44 14.88
N VAL A 139 5.12 -0.86 15.71
CA VAL A 139 6.30 -1.66 15.31
C VAL A 139 6.41 -2.85 16.25
N ARG A 140 6.74 -4.02 15.69
CA ARG A 140 7.13 -5.22 16.44
C ARG A 140 8.53 -5.61 16.02
N VAL A 141 9.44 -5.74 16.99
CA VAL A 141 10.80 -6.25 16.77
C VAL A 141 10.97 -7.54 17.56
N ILE A 142 11.07 -8.65 16.83
CA ILE A 142 11.24 -9.97 17.43
C ILE A 142 12.69 -10.41 17.25
N ARG A 143 13.36 -10.72 18.36
CA ARG A 143 14.69 -11.33 18.39
C ARG A 143 14.54 -12.83 18.50
N LEU A 144 15.19 -13.58 17.62
CA LEU A 144 15.15 -15.05 17.62
C LEU A 144 16.56 -15.63 17.77
N PRO A 145 16.70 -16.80 18.40
CA PRO A 145 17.90 -17.62 18.30
C PRO A 145 18.25 -17.89 16.85
N ARG A 146 19.53 -17.91 16.52
CA ARG A 146 20.01 -18.09 15.16
C ARG A 146 21.17 -19.05 15.06
N HIS A 147 21.45 -19.56 13.88
CA HIS A 147 22.68 -20.26 13.58
C HIS A 147 23.87 -19.29 13.66
N GLY A 148 25.02 -19.75 14.19
CA GLY A 148 26.19 -18.90 14.41
C GLY A 148 26.74 -18.20 13.16
N ALA A 149 26.60 -18.83 12.00
CA ALA A 149 27.11 -18.34 10.72
C ALA A 149 26.10 -17.53 9.90
N SER A 150 24.84 -17.42 10.34
CA SER A 150 23.79 -16.73 9.58
C SER A 150 23.00 -15.75 10.43
N LEU A 151 22.46 -14.72 9.80
CA LEU A 151 21.58 -13.76 10.41
C LEU A 151 20.46 -13.41 9.41
N PRO A 152 19.38 -14.19 9.35
CA PRO A 152 18.23 -13.77 8.60
C PRO A 152 17.59 -12.56 9.29
N VAL A 153 17.25 -11.54 8.50
CA VAL A 153 16.48 -10.38 8.95
C VAL A 153 15.25 -10.27 8.06
N SER A 154 14.08 -10.35 8.64
CA SER A 154 12.83 -10.23 7.91
C SER A 154 12.09 -8.96 8.27
N ILE A 155 11.53 -8.30 7.26
CA ILE A 155 10.70 -7.11 7.41
C ILE A 155 9.37 -7.40 6.73
N ALA A 156 8.27 -7.22 7.44
CA ALA A 156 6.93 -7.39 6.91
C ALA A 156 6.01 -6.27 7.36
N VAL A 157 5.01 -5.95 6.55
CA VAL A 157 4.01 -4.95 6.87
C VAL A 157 2.60 -5.50 6.71
N SER A 158 1.68 -4.99 7.52
CA SER A 158 0.25 -5.02 7.24
C SER A 158 -0.22 -3.59 6.96
N CYS A 159 -1.24 -3.44 6.12
CA CYS A 159 -1.76 -2.13 5.77
C CYS A 159 -2.47 -1.46 6.96
N ALA A 160 -2.78 -0.17 6.85
CA ALA A 160 -3.49 0.60 7.86
C ALA A 160 -4.86 0.02 8.27
N ALA A 161 -5.49 -0.77 7.39
CA ALA A 161 -6.72 -1.47 7.73
C ALA A 161 -6.41 -2.71 8.57
N ASP A 162 -7.06 -2.84 9.72
CA ASP A 162 -7.02 -4.05 10.52
C ASP A 162 -7.77 -5.17 9.77
N ARG A 163 -7.09 -6.29 9.48
CA ARG A 163 -7.60 -7.35 8.61
C ARG A 163 -7.44 -8.73 9.23
N GLN A 164 -7.45 -8.79 10.52
CA GLN A 164 -7.41 -10.03 11.29
C GLN A 164 -8.57 -10.10 12.26
N ILE A 165 -8.97 -11.31 12.60
CA ILE A 165 -9.97 -11.57 13.63
C ILE A 165 -9.63 -12.88 14.32
N LEU A 166 -9.77 -12.89 15.62
CA LEU A 166 -9.66 -14.10 16.43
C LEU A 166 -11.03 -14.78 16.56
N ALA A 167 -11.01 -16.09 16.63
CA ALA A 167 -12.19 -16.88 16.92
C ALA A 167 -11.82 -18.10 17.76
N LYS A 168 -12.80 -18.65 18.47
CA LYS A 168 -12.66 -19.92 19.15
C LYS A 168 -13.95 -20.72 19.09
N ILE A 169 -13.79 -22.02 19.12
CA ILE A 169 -14.88 -23.00 19.21
C ILE A 169 -14.57 -23.88 20.39
N ASN A 170 -15.50 -24.02 21.31
CA ASN A 170 -15.44 -24.96 22.42
C ASN A 170 -16.83 -25.55 22.71
N LYS A 171 -16.97 -26.31 23.80
CA LYS A 171 -18.24 -26.95 24.19
C LYS A 171 -19.39 -25.94 24.41
N ASP A 172 -19.09 -24.70 24.71
CA ASP A 172 -20.06 -23.65 25.04
C ASP A 172 -20.52 -22.87 23.79
N GLY A 173 -19.84 -23.03 22.64
CA GLY A 173 -20.24 -22.43 21.38
C GLY A 173 -19.10 -21.92 20.50
N VAL A 174 -19.48 -21.05 19.57
CA VAL A 174 -18.60 -20.36 18.65
C VAL A 174 -18.50 -18.89 19.08
N PHE A 175 -17.28 -18.41 19.27
CA PHE A 175 -17.00 -17.05 19.72
C PHE A 175 -16.13 -16.34 18.70
N LEU A 176 -16.48 -15.11 18.36
CA LEU A 176 -15.69 -14.22 17.52
C LEU A 176 -15.19 -13.06 18.36
N GLU A 177 -13.96 -12.59 18.06
CA GLU A 177 -13.44 -11.37 18.61
C GLU A 177 -14.39 -10.21 18.28
N GLN A 178 -14.71 -9.40 19.27
CA GLN A 178 -15.47 -8.18 19.05
C GLN A 178 -14.50 -7.05 18.71
N LEU A 179 -14.58 -6.59 17.47
CA LEU A 179 -13.81 -5.44 17.01
C LEU A 179 -14.44 -4.15 17.52
N GLU A 180 -13.64 -3.08 17.57
CA GLU A 180 -14.11 -1.75 17.91
C GLU A 180 -15.21 -1.28 16.93
N THR A 181 -16.32 -0.84 17.47
CA THR A 181 -17.49 -0.39 16.71
C THR A 181 -17.52 1.12 16.50
N ASP A 182 -16.78 1.88 17.32
CA ASP A 182 -16.63 3.32 17.19
C ASP A 182 -15.13 3.71 17.15
N PRO A 183 -14.43 3.44 16.04
CA PRO A 183 -13.01 3.76 15.91
C PRO A 183 -12.74 5.27 15.91
N ALA A 184 -13.75 6.11 15.66
CA ALA A 184 -13.61 7.55 15.64
C ALA A 184 -13.21 8.14 17.00
N GLN A 185 -13.53 7.45 18.10
CA GLN A 185 -13.13 7.86 19.46
C GLN A 185 -11.62 7.94 19.68
N PHE A 186 -10.82 7.25 18.83
CA PHE A 186 -9.35 7.26 18.89
C PHE A 186 -8.72 8.32 17.98
N LEU A 187 -9.52 9.06 17.22
CA LEU A 187 -8.98 10.13 16.41
C LEU A 187 -8.51 11.26 17.33
N PRO A 188 -7.34 11.88 17.03
CA PRO A 188 -6.95 13.07 17.75
C PRO A 188 -8.00 14.17 17.54
N GLU A 189 -8.21 14.99 18.54
CA GLU A 189 -9.00 16.23 18.37
C GLU A 189 -8.35 17.04 17.25
N THR A 190 -9.04 17.16 16.12
CA THR A 190 -8.63 18.01 15.01
C THR A 190 -9.32 19.35 15.17
N THR A 191 -8.54 20.42 15.26
CA THR A 191 -9.09 21.78 15.14
C THR A 191 -9.34 22.06 13.66
N ASP A 192 -10.41 22.78 13.34
CA ASP A 192 -10.76 23.19 11.98
C ASP A 192 -9.63 23.94 11.25
N GLU A 193 -8.67 24.49 11.99
CA GLU A 193 -7.46 25.13 11.48
C GLU A 193 -6.60 24.20 10.59
N HIS A 194 -6.63 22.88 10.84
CA HIS A 194 -5.90 21.89 10.03
C HIS A 194 -6.70 21.36 8.83
N LEU A 195 -7.99 21.67 8.74
CA LEU A 195 -8.87 21.24 7.66
C LEU A 195 -8.98 22.28 6.52
N ASN A 196 -8.49 23.50 6.74
CA ASN A 196 -8.56 24.62 5.79
C ASN A 196 -7.48 24.62 4.70
N ASP A 197 -6.90 23.47 4.36
CA ASP A 197 -6.03 23.39 3.21
C ASP A 197 -6.85 23.59 1.93
N ASP A 198 -6.40 24.48 1.06
CA ASP A 198 -6.99 24.75 -0.24
C ASP A 198 -7.09 23.49 -1.09
N VAL A 199 -8.27 22.90 -1.17
CA VAL A 199 -8.56 21.78 -2.05
C VAL A 199 -9.01 22.32 -3.40
N THR A 200 -8.24 22.09 -4.44
CA THR A 200 -8.60 22.52 -5.80
C THR A 200 -9.60 21.54 -6.41
N LYS A 201 -10.78 22.04 -6.78
CA LYS A 201 -11.80 21.24 -7.49
C LYS A 201 -11.43 21.10 -8.97
N ILE A 202 -11.43 19.86 -9.46
CA ILE A 202 -11.13 19.49 -10.85
C ILE A 202 -12.36 18.81 -11.45
N ASP A 203 -12.91 19.42 -12.48
CA ASP A 203 -14.02 18.83 -13.26
C ASP A 203 -13.45 18.02 -14.44
N LEU A 204 -13.53 16.70 -14.31
CA LEU A 204 -13.02 15.74 -15.31
C LEU A 204 -13.94 15.62 -16.56
N ASN A 205 -15.12 16.23 -16.56
CA ASN A 205 -16.00 16.27 -17.75
C ASN A 205 -15.57 17.34 -18.75
N LYS A 206 -14.65 18.21 -18.38
CA LYS A 206 -14.05 19.19 -19.30
C LYS A 206 -13.12 18.49 -20.32
N PRO A 207 -12.88 19.11 -21.48
CA PRO A 207 -11.89 18.61 -22.42
C PRO A 207 -10.54 18.37 -21.75
N MET A 208 -9.88 17.24 -22.06
CA MET A 208 -8.62 16.84 -21.41
C MET A 208 -7.59 17.98 -21.41
N LYS A 209 -7.48 18.75 -22.48
CA LYS A 209 -6.56 19.89 -22.56
C LYS A 209 -6.81 20.94 -21.47
N GLU A 210 -8.06 21.19 -21.11
CA GLU A 210 -8.41 22.16 -20.06
C GLU A 210 -8.08 21.60 -18.67
N VAL A 211 -8.36 20.30 -18.44
CA VAL A 211 -8.03 19.64 -17.18
C VAL A 211 -6.50 19.64 -16.97
N LEU A 212 -5.73 19.28 -17.98
CA LEU A 212 -4.27 19.32 -17.92
C LEU A 212 -3.73 20.73 -17.64
N ALA A 213 -4.29 21.75 -18.31
CA ALA A 213 -3.92 23.15 -18.08
C ALA A 213 -4.25 23.64 -16.67
N GLN A 214 -5.30 23.11 -16.04
CA GLN A 214 -5.62 23.41 -14.65
C GLN A 214 -4.63 22.72 -13.71
N LEU A 215 -4.34 21.42 -13.91
CA LEU A 215 -3.39 20.66 -13.11
C LEU A 215 -1.96 21.23 -13.23
N SER A 216 -1.57 21.73 -14.41
CA SER A 216 -0.23 22.33 -14.62
C SER A 216 0.06 23.56 -13.77
N LYS A 217 -0.97 24.19 -13.20
CA LYS A 217 -0.81 25.33 -12.27
C LYS A 217 -0.54 24.88 -10.84
N LEU A 218 -0.73 23.59 -10.55
CA LEU A 218 -0.57 23.03 -9.22
C LEU A 218 0.83 22.46 -9.04
N SER A 219 1.32 22.51 -7.83
CA SER A 219 2.58 21.84 -7.43
C SER A 219 2.32 20.44 -6.93
N VAL A 220 3.36 19.60 -6.89
CA VAL A 220 3.31 18.33 -6.15
C VAL A 220 2.91 18.60 -4.69
N LYS A 221 2.18 17.66 -4.08
CA LYS A 221 1.50 17.74 -2.78
C LYS A 221 0.17 18.50 -2.79
N SER A 222 -0.18 19.25 -3.84
CA SER A 222 -1.48 19.90 -3.92
C SER A 222 -2.61 18.88 -3.78
N ARG A 223 -3.59 19.21 -2.95
CA ARG A 223 -4.81 18.41 -2.77
C ARG A 223 -5.83 18.79 -3.82
N VAL A 224 -6.44 17.78 -4.43
CA VAL A 224 -7.48 17.98 -5.45
C VAL A 224 -8.71 17.15 -5.11
N SER A 225 -9.87 17.67 -5.48
CA SER A 225 -11.17 16.98 -5.42
C SER A 225 -11.64 16.76 -6.87
N LEU A 226 -11.77 15.49 -7.27
CA LEU A 226 -12.10 15.13 -8.64
C LEU A 226 -13.59 14.85 -8.77
N THR A 227 -14.24 15.43 -9.76
CA THR A 227 -15.65 15.16 -10.09
C THR A 227 -15.78 14.95 -11.59
N GLY A 228 -16.53 13.92 -12.02
CA GLY A 228 -16.78 13.59 -13.41
C GLY A 228 -16.55 12.12 -13.74
N SER A 229 -16.42 11.80 -15.03
CA SER A 229 -16.20 10.42 -15.48
C SER A 229 -14.73 10.06 -15.52
N MET A 230 -14.38 8.85 -15.09
CA MET A 230 -13.05 8.25 -15.21
C MET A 230 -13.13 6.86 -15.84
N ILE A 231 -12.03 6.46 -16.46
CA ILE A 231 -11.82 5.09 -16.93
C ILE A 231 -11.05 4.32 -15.86
N VAL A 232 -11.46 3.09 -15.61
CA VAL A 232 -10.76 2.17 -14.71
C VAL A 232 -10.13 1.06 -15.54
N ALA A 233 -8.83 0.89 -15.42
CA ALA A 233 -8.10 -0.20 -16.06
C ALA A 233 -6.79 -0.48 -15.29
N ARG A 234 -6.34 -1.72 -15.35
CA ARG A 234 -5.07 -2.13 -14.74
C ARG A 234 -4.39 -3.23 -15.57
N ASP A 235 -3.61 -4.10 -14.98
CA ASP A 235 -2.62 -4.98 -15.61
C ASP A 235 -3.06 -5.63 -16.93
N LEU A 236 -4.13 -6.45 -16.92
CA LEU A 236 -4.56 -7.20 -18.12
C LEU A 236 -5.12 -6.27 -19.20
N ALA A 237 -5.88 -5.24 -18.81
CA ALA A 237 -6.40 -4.26 -19.75
C ALA A 237 -5.25 -3.46 -20.40
N HIS A 238 -4.23 -3.05 -19.62
CA HIS A 238 -3.05 -2.37 -20.16
C HIS A 238 -2.29 -3.27 -21.15
N ALA A 239 -2.10 -4.55 -20.81
CA ALA A 239 -1.45 -5.50 -21.69
C ALA A 239 -2.20 -5.67 -23.03
N LYS A 240 -3.54 -5.78 -22.98
CA LYS A 240 -4.37 -5.87 -24.20
C LYS A 240 -4.29 -4.60 -25.05
N ILE A 241 -4.39 -3.43 -24.44
CA ILE A 241 -4.29 -2.16 -25.16
C ILE A 241 -2.89 -2.01 -25.77
N ASN A 242 -1.86 -2.40 -25.04
CA ASN A 242 -0.48 -2.42 -25.57
C ASN A 242 -0.35 -3.34 -26.78
N GLN A 243 -0.94 -4.54 -26.74
CA GLN A 243 -1.00 -5.46 -27.89
C GLN A 243 -1.74 -4.85 -29.07
N MET A 244 -2.88 -4.16 -28.84
CA MET A 244 -3.59 -3.45 -29.91
C MET A 244 -2.69 -2.40 -30.59
N LEU A 245 -1.87 -1.68 -29.82
CA LEU A 245 -0.91 -0.74 -30.40
C LEU A 245 0.22 -1.44 -31.18
N ASP A 246 0.63 -2.65 -30.77
CA ASP A 246 1.59 -3.49 -31.52
C ASP A 246 1.01 -3.95 -32.86
N GLU A 247 -0.29 -4.19 -32.91
CA GLU A 247 -1.06 -4.54 -34.11
C GLU A 247 -1.37 -3.30 -35.00
N GLY A 248 -0.89 -2.13 -34.64
CA GLY A 248 -1.11 -0.87 -35.39
C GLY A 248 -2.49 -0.25 -35.19
N LYS A 249 -3.28 -0.73 -34.22
CA LYS A 249 -4.57 -0.12 -33.88
C LYS A 249 -4.35 1.19 -33.12
N PRO A 250 -5.25 2.18 -33.25
CA PRO A 250 -5.12 3.43 -32.53
C PRO A 250 -5.37 3.27 -31.03
N MET A 251 -4.82 4.18 -30.22
CA MET A 251 -5.16 4.31 -28.81
C MET A 251 -6.68 4.52 -28.66
N PRO A 252 -7.35 3.76 -27.80
CA PRO A 252 -8.79 3.93 -27.56
C PRO A 252 -9.17 5.34 -27.13
N ASP A 253 -10.23 5.89 -27.69
CA ASP A 253 -10.65 7.27 -27.41
C ASP A 253 -11.04 7.50 -25.96
N TYR A 254 -11.54 6.48 -25.28
CA TYR A 254 -11.83 6.60 -23.85
C TYR A 254 -10.57 6.86 -23.01
N LEU A 255 -9.38 6.37 -23.40
CA LEU A 255 -8.12 6.66 -22.73
C LEU A 255 -7.55 8.03 -23.09
N LYS A 256 -7.91 8.58 -24.26
CA LYS A 256 -7.48 9.93 -24.65
C LYS A 256 -8.30 11.01 -23.93
N ASN A 257 -9.57 10.73 -23.70
CA ASN A 257 -10.54 11.72 -23.24
C ASN A 257 -10.81 11.71 -21.75
N HIS A 258 -10.31 10.71 -21.00
CA HIS A 258 -10.57 10.57 -19.57
C HIS A 258 -9.30 10.32 -18.76
N ALA A 259 -9.34 10.72 -17.51
CA ALA A 259 -8.38 10.26 -16.52
C ALA A 259 -8.54 8.75 -16.29
N ILE A 260 -7.44 8.06 -16.00
CA ILE A 260 -7.43 6.62 -15.75
C ILE A 260 -7.17 6.31 -14.28
N TYR A 261 -8.02 5.50 -13.68
CA TYR A 261 -7.90 5.00 -12.33
C TYR A 261 -7.44 3.55 -12.33
N TYR A 262 -6.28 3.28 -11.76
CA TYR A 262 -5.76 1.92 -11.61
C TYR A 262 -6.43 1.24 -10.43
N ALA A 263 -7.49 0.53 -10.71
CA ALA A 263 -8.34 -0.12 -9.72
C ALA A 263 -9.10 -1.30 -10.33
N GLY A 264 -9.87 -1.98 -9.50
CA GLY A 264 -10.81 -3.00 -9.93
C GLY A 264 -11.88 -3.19 -8.86
N PRO A 265 -13.16 -3.22 -9.24
CA PRO A 265 -14.25 -3.31 -8.30
C PRO A 265 -14.28 -4.67 -7.59
N ALA A 266 -14.59 -4.67 -6.30
CA ALA A 266 -15.05 -5.86 -5.62
C ALA A 266 -16.52 -6.14 -6.00
N LYS A 267 -17.01 -7.35 -5.70
CA LYS A 267 -18.42 -7.71 -5.91
C LYS A 267 -19.34 -6.67 -5.27
N THR A 268 -20.26 -6.14 -6.05
CA THR A 268 -21.20 -5.10 -5.62
C THR A 268 -22.23 -5.66 -4.65
N PRO A 269 -22.37 -5.13 -3.43
CA PRO A 269 -23.44 -5.47 -2.52
C PRO A 269 -24.79 -4.98 -3.06
N LYS A 270 -25.89 -5.65 -2.66
CA LYS A 270 -27.24 -5.26 -3.09
C LYS A 270 -27.55 -3.83 -2.63
N GLY A 271 -28.01 -3.00 -3.57
CA GLY A 271 -28.41 -1.61 -3.32
C GLY A 271 -27.26 -0.59 -3.29
N MET A 272 -26.02 -1.00 -3.58
CA MET A 272 -24.89 -0.09 -3.73
C MET A 272 -24.50 0.11 -5.20
N ALA A 273 -23.88 1.24 -5.52
CA ALA A 273 -23.33 1.50 -6.85
C ALA A 273 -22.11 0.62 -7.15
N SER A 274 -21.33 0.27 -6.14
CA SER A 274 -20.13 -0.55 -6.24
C SER A 274 -19.84 -1.27 -4.92
N GLY A 275 -19.06 -2.35 -4.99
CA GLY A 275 -18.32 -2.87 -3.85
C GLY A 275 -17.08 -2.01 -3.56
N SER A 276 -16.23 -2.45 -2.65
CA SER A 276 -14.94 -1.78 -2.37
C SER A 276 -14.16 -1.55 -3.66
N PHE A 277 -13.68 -0.32 -3.88
CA PHE A 277 -13.09 0.11 -5.14
C PHE A 277 -11.86 0.99 -4.90
N GLY A 278 -10.85 0.42 -4.25
CA GLY A 278 -9.61 1.11 -3.91
C GLY A 278 -8.56 1.07 -5.01
N PRO A 279 -7.60 2.00 -4.97
CA PRO A 279 -6.51 2.05 -5.92
C PRO A 279 -5.60 0.83 -5.79
N THR A 280 -5.10 0.33 -6.93
CA THR A 280 -4.03 -0.67 -6.96
C THR A 280 -2.65 -0.01 -6.99
N THR A 281 -1.60 -0.80 -6.79
CA THR A 281 -0.21 -0.35 -6.88
C THR A 281 0.11 0.14 -8.29
N ALA A 282 0.54 1.40 -8.41
CA ALA A 282 0.75 2.05 -9.68
C ALA A 282 1.96 1.50 -10.47
N GLY A 283 3.03 1.11 -9.78
CA GLY A 283 4.30 0.68 -10.39
C GLY A 283 4.18 -0.45 -11.40
N ARG A 284 3.15 -1.31 -11.27
CA ARG A 284 2.90 -2.41 -12.23
C ARG A 284 2.57 -1.93 -13.64
N MET A 285 2.10 -0.72 -13.81
CA MET A 285 1.77 -0.13 -15.10
C MET A 285 2.86 0.80 -15.65
N ASP A 286 3.99 0.94 -14.97
CA ASP A 286 5.03 1.92 -15.32
C ASP A 286 5.57 1.75 -16.74
N SER A 287 5.74 0.52 -17.20
CA SER A 287 6.25 0.20 -18.53
C SER A 287 5.36 0.66 -19.69
N TYR A 288 4.07 0.87 -19.45
CA TYR A 288 3.12 1.28 -20.48
C TYR A 288 3.01 2.81 -20.61
N VAL A 289 3.36 3.57 -19.59
CA VAL A 289 3.00 4.99 -19.45
C VAL A 289 3.54 5.84 -20.58
N ASP A 290 4.83 5.77 -20.85
CA ASP A 290 5.46 6.62 -21.90
C ASP A 290 4.83 6.36 -23.28
N ARG A 291 4.64 5.08 -23.62
CA ARG A 291 4.00 4.69 -24.88
C ARG A 291 2.56 5.19 -24.97
N PHE A 292 1.78 5.02 -23.90
CA PHE A 292 0.38 5.44 -23.89
C PHE A 292 0.26 6.95 -23.99
N GLN A 293 1.06 7.71 -23.26
CA GLN A 293 1.08 9.16 -23.31
C GLN A 293 1.51 9.69 -24.67
N LYS A 294 2.51 9.10 -25.34
CA LYS A 294 2.89 9.43 -26.73
C LYS A 294 1.77 9.23 -27.73
N ASN A 295 0.82 8.34 -27.44
CA ASN A 295 -0.38 8.10 -28.24
C ASN A 295 -1.61 8.89 -27.72
N GLY A 296 -1.39 9.85 -26.80
CA GLY A 296 -2.43 10.73 -26.27
C GLY A 296 -3.30 10.12 -25.19
N GLY A 297 -3.03 8.89 -24.74
CA GLY A 297 -3.78 8.20 -23.66
C GLY A 297 -3.11 8.32 -22.32
N SER A 298 -3.85 8.02 -21.26
CA SER A 298 -3.32 7.97 -19.86
C SER A 298 -2.61 9.25 -19.40
N MET A 299 -3.07 10.41 -19.85
CA MET A 299 -2.47 11.70 -19.53
C MET A 299 -2.63 12.05 -18.04
N ILE A 300 -3.67 11.58 -17.41
CA ILE A 300 -3.92 11.72 -15.98
C ILE A 300 -4.14 10.32 -15.40
N MET A 301 -3.23 9.90 -14.54
CA MET A 301 -3.26 8.59 -13.89
C MET A 301 -3.56 8.77 -12.41
N LEU A 302 -4.49 7.97 -11.85
CA LEU A 302 -4.85 7.93 -10.44
C LEU A 302 -4.60 6.53 -9.88
N ALA A 303 -3.79 6.42 -8.84
CA ALA A 303 -3.48 5.12 -8.19
C ALA A 303 -2.83 5.33 -6.82
N LYS A 304 -2.24 4.30 -6.25
CA LYS A 304 -1.45 4.39 -5.01
C LYS A 304 0.01 3.97 -5.21
N GLY A 305 0.85 4.42 -4.31
CA GLY A 305 2.26 4.07 -4.28
C GLY A 305 3.15 5.00 -5.09
N ASN A 306 4.45 4.82 -4.92
CA ASN A 306 5.47 5.51 -5.69
C ASN A 306 5.58 4.94 -7.11
N ARG A 307 6.12 5.74 -8.02
CA ARG A 307 6.37 5.36 -9.42
C ARG A 307 7.88 5.37 -9.69
N SER A 308 8.28 4.65 -10.73
CA SER A 308 9.65 4.67 -11.23
C SER A 308 9.99 6.01 -11.92
N GLN A 309 11.29 6.27 -12.10
CA GLN A 309 11.77 7.47 -12.82
C GLN A 309 11.28 7.52 -14.27
N VAL A 310 10.98 6.36 -14.88
CA VAL A 310 10.40 6.28 -16.23
C VAL A 310 9.09 7.06 -16.32
N VAL A 311 8.23 6.96 -15.31
CA VAL A 311 6.94 7.67 -15.26
C VAL A 311 7.15 9.16 -15.04
N THR A 312 8.06 9.56 -14.15
CA THR A 312 8.41 10.97 -13.94
C THR A 312 8.88 11.60 -15.24
N ASN A 313 9.75 10.91 -15.99
CA ASN A 313 10.25 11.36 -17.29
C ASN A 313 9.14 11.40 -18.34
N ALA A 314 8.26 10.40 -18.38
CA ALA A 314 7.12 10.35 -19.30
C ALA A 314 6.17 11.53 -19.08
N CYS A 315 5.80 11.80 -17.83
CA CYS A 315 4.95 12.95 -17.48
C CYS A 315 5.59 14.26 -17.91
N LYS A 316 6.89 14.44 -17.67
CA LYS A 316 7.64 15.63 -18.11
C LYS A 316 7.65 15.79 -19.63
N ASN A 317 7.91 14.72 -20.36
CA ASN A 317 8.10 14.75 -21.80
C ASN A 317 6.79 14.89 -22.57
N ASN A 318 5.71 14.31 -22.04
CA ASN A 318 4.42 14.21 -22.72
C ASN A 318 3.33 15.11 -22.09
N GLY A 319 3.63 15.82 -20.99
CA GLY A 319 2.67 16.71 -20.31
C GLY A 319 1.64 15.99 -19.46
N GLY A 320 1.98 14.79 -18.94
CA GLY A 320 1.08 13.97 -18.13
C GLY A 320 1.20 14.24 -16.63
N PHE A 321 0.27 13.61 -15.86
CA PHE A 321 0.21 13.72 -14.39
C PHE A 321 -0.01 12.35 -13.74
N TYR A 322 0.61 12.16 -12.59
CA TYR A 322 0.25 11.09 -11.69
C TYR A 322 -0.35 11.68 -10.41
N LEU A 323 -1.59 11.30 -10.13
CA LEU A 323 -2.33 11.64 -8.93
C LEU A 323 -2.34 10.45 -7.99
N GLY A 324 -2.10 10.70 -6.72
CA GLY A 324 -2.14 9.68 -5.68
C GLY A 324 -3.52 9.61 -5.02
N SER A 325 -4.01 8.40 -4.82
CA SER A 325 -5.21 8.13 -4.02
C SER A 325 -4.86 7.30 -2.80
N ILE A 326 -5.62 7.47 -1.72
CA ILE A 326 -5.42 6.76 -0.46
C ILE A 326 -5.97 5.34 -0.58
N GLY A 327 -5.14 4.33 -0.26
CA GLY A 327 -5.53 2.92 -0.43
C GLY A 327 -6.38 2.33 0.70
N GLY A 328 -6.22 2.81 1.92
CA GLY A 328 -6.92 2.28 3.11
C GLY A 328 -8.45 2.35 3.04
N PRO A 329 -9.05 3.52 2.75
CA PRO A 329 -10.50 3.73 2.81
C PRO A 329 -11.22 3.31 1.52
N ALA A 330 -10.82 2.21 0.90
CA ALA A 330 -11.37 1.77 -0.40
C ALA A 330 -12.90 1.53 -0.40
N ALA A 331 -13.45 1.05 0.71
CA ALA A 331 -14.89 0.88 0.85
C ALA A 331 -15.61 2.22 0.99
N LEU A 332 -15.04 3.13 1.78
CA LEU A 332 -15.57 4.48 1.99
C LEU A 332 -15.54 5.29 0.69
N LEU A 333 -14.43 5.27 -0.05
CA LEU A 333 -14.32 5.91 -1.36
C LEU A 333 -15.38 5.40 -2.35
N ALA A 334 -15.63 4.08 -2.35
CA ALA A 334 -16.66 3.51 -3.19
C ALA A 334 -18.07 4.00 -2.80
N GLN A 335 -18.37 4.06 -1.52
CA GLN A 335 -19.67 4.46 -1.01
C GLN A 335 -19.92 5.97 -1.19
N GLU A 336 -18.94 6.79 -0.87
CA GLU A 336 -19.12 8.25 -0.83
C GLU A 336 -18.86 8.91 -2.17
N CYS A 337 -17.87 8.44 -2.93
CA CYS A 337 -17.43 9.14 -4.13
C CYS A 337 -17.91 8.49 -5.43
N ILE A 338 -18.10 7.17 -5.51
CA ILE A 338 -18.47 6.49 -6.76
C ILE A 338 -20.00 6.42 -6.88
N LYS A 339 -20.54 7.02 -7.93
CA LYS A 339 -22.00 7.12 -8.16
C LYS A 339 -22.52 6.13 -9.20
N LYS A 340 -21.70 5.76 -10.17
CA LYS A 340 -22.04 4.82 -11.23
C LYS A 340 -20.82 3.99 -11.63
N VAL A 341 -21.06 2.73 -11.99
CA VAL A 341 -20.03 1.82 -12.50
C VAL A 341 -20.62 1.03 -13.66
N GLU A 342 -19.97 1.01 -14.80
CA GLU A 342 -20.38 0.24 -15.98
C GLU A 342 -19.15 -0.36 -16.66
N VAL A 343 -19.28 -1.57 -17.22
CA VAL A 343 -18.27 -2.19 -18.07
C VAL A 343 -18.24 -1.44 -19.40
N LEU A 344 -17.05 -1.07 -19.86
CA LEU A 344 -16.86 -0.34 -21.11
C LEU A 344 -16.22 -1.21 -22.20
N ASP A 345 -15.21 -2.02 -21.83
CA ASP A 345 -14.45 -2.84 -22.77
C ASP A 345 -13.84 -4.06 -22.05
N PHE A 346 -13.50 -5.10 -22.80
CA PHE A 346 -12.85 -6.32 -22.31
C PHE A 346 -13.60 -7.02 -21.16
N GLU A 347 -14.92 -7.14 -21.28
CA GLU A 347 -15.79 -7.72 -20.24
C GLU A 347 -15.31 -9.11 -19.78
N GLU A 348 -14.71 -9.89 -20.68
CA GLU A 348 -14.16 -11.22 -20.42
C GLU A 348 -13.02 -11.23 -19.38
N LEU A 349 -12.40 -10.09 -19.13
CA LEU A 349 -11.35 -9.95 -18.08
C LEU A 349 -11.96 -9.81 -16.66
N GLY A 350 -13.28 -9.79 -16.55
CA GLY A 350 -13.96 -9.69 -15.26
C GLY A 350 -13.53 -8.45 -14.46
N MET A 351 -12.97 -8.63 -13.28
CA MET A 351 -12.52 -7.52 -12.42
C MET A 351 -11.41 -6.65 -13.06
N GLU A 352 -10.72 -7.16 -14.08
CA GLU A 352 -9.68 -6.44 -14.83
C GLU A 352 -10.16 -5.92 -16.19
N ALA A 353 -11.48 -5.96 -16.45
CA ALA A 353 -12.09 -5.29 -17.58
C ALA A 353 -11.82 -3.78 -17.54
N VAL A 354 -12.06 -3.10 -18.64
CA VAL A 354 -12.13 -1.64 -18.64
C VAL A 354 -13.51 -1.21 -18.18
N TRP A 355 -13.53 -0.40 -17.13
CA TRP A 355 -14.77 0.15 -16.58
C TRP A 355 -14.83 1.66 -16.78
N LYS A 356 -16.02 2.20 -16.85
CA LYS A 356 -16.28 3.62 -16.72
C LYS A 356 -16.98 3.87 -15.39
N ILE A 357 -16.52 4.85 -14.64
CA ILE A 357 -17.11 5.25 -13.37
C ILE A 357 -17.40 6.74 -13.38
N ASP A 358 -18.50 7.12 -12.73
CA ASP A 358 -18.79 8.52 -12.41
C ASP A 358 -18.52 8.77 -10.94
N ILE A 359 -17.74 9.81 -10.66
CA ILE A 359 -17.29 10.16 -9.31
C ILE A 359 -17.69 11.59 -8.95
N VAL A 360 -17.84 11.80 -7.64
CA VAL A 360 -18.11 13.13 -7.05
C VAL A 360 -17.18 13.31 -5.85
N ASP A 361 -16.50 14.45 -5.81
CA ASP A 361 -15.60 14.86 -4.73
C ASP A 361 -14.56 13.79 -4.32
N PHE A 362 -14.00 13.09 -5.30
CA PHE A 362 -13.02 12.05 -5.07
C PHE A 362 -11.66 12.67 -4.68
N PRO A 363 -11.13 12.39 -3.47
CA PRO A 363 -9.90 13.02 -2.98
C PRO A 363 -8.66 12.44 -3.65
N ALA A 364 -7.77 13.31 -4.10
CA ALA A 364 -6.48 12.93 -4.67
C ALA A 364 -5.40 13.99 -4.39
N PHE A 365 -4.16 13.64 -4.73
CA PHE A 365 -2.98 14.50 -4.55
C PHE A 365 -2.15 14.50 -5.81
N VAL A 366 -1.56 15.63 -6.16
CA VAL A 366 -0.56 15.71 -7.24
C VAL A 366 0.75 15.08 -6.75
N VAL A 367 1.14 13.95 -7.32
CA VAL A 367 2.34 13.20 -6.94
C VAL A 367 3.48 13.38 -7.95
N VAL A 368 3.17 13.32 -9.26
CA VAL A 368 4.11 13.63 -10.33
C VAL A 368 3.42 14.64 -11.26
N ASP A 369 4.11 15.72 -11.57
CA ASP A 369 3.61 16.77 -12.45
C ASP A 369 4.24 16.73 -13.85
N ASP A 370 3.71 17.58 -14.75
CA ASP A 370 4.16 17.76 -16.14
C ASP A 370 5.53 18.45 -16.25
N LYS A 371 6.12 18.86 -15.15
CA LYS A 371 7.45 19.49 -15.08
C LYS A 371 8.53 18.49 -14.66
N GLY A 372 8.11 17.27 -14.27
CA GLY A 372 9.00 16.21 -13.77
C GLY A 372 9.34 16.35 -12.30
N ASN A 373 8.53 17.08 -11.52
CA ASN A 373 8.63 17.04 -10.08
C ASN A 373 7.91 15.80 -9.56
N ASN A 374 8.53 15.14 -8.57
CA ASN A 374 8.00 13.94 -7.94
C ASN A 374 8.01 14.12 -6.43
N PHE A 375 6.88 13.87 -5.79
CA PHE A 375 6.71 13.95 -4.34
C PHE A 375 7.78 13.14 -3.58
N PHE A 376 8.11 11.95 -4.06
CA PHE A 376 9.03 11.04 -3.39
C PHE A 376 10.50 11.42 -3.56
N ASP A 377 10.87 12.29 -4.49
CA ASP A 377 12.26 12.73 -4.69
C ASP A 377 12.81 13.47 -3.47
N SER A 378 11.96 14.24 -2.78
CA SER A 378 12.38 14.96 -1.58
C SER A 378 12.68 14.03 -0.40
N THR A 379 12.06 12.84 -0.36
CA THR A 379 12.25 11.84 0.69
C THR A 379 13.49 10.96 0.46
N THR A 380 13.93 10.85 -0.79
CA THR A 380 15.13 10.08 -1.18
C THR A 380 16.41 10.93 -1.20
N LYS A 381 16.32 12.21 -1.53
CA LYS A 381 17.46 13.13 -1.58
C LYS A 381 18.09 13.42 -0.20
N SER A 382 17.33 13.27 0.88
CA SER A 382 17.85 13.49 2.24
C SER A 382 18.94 12.47 2.66
N LEU A 383 19.11 11.37 1.94
CA LEU A 383 20.11 10.34 2.20
C LEU A 383 21.44 10.54 1.48
N GLY A 384 21.60 11.58 0.63
CA GLY A 384 22.83 11.78 -0.15
C GLY A 384 23.18 10.62 -1.11
N LYS A 385 22.28 9.64 -1.27
CA LYS A 385 22.40 8.51 -2.20
C LYS A 385 21.13 8.44 -3.04
N THR A 386 21.29 8.39 -4.36
CA THR A 386 20.22 7.96 -5.26
C THR A 386 19.99 6.48 -4.99
N ILE A 387 18.96 6.14 -4.24
CA ILE A 387 18.56 4.76 -4.05
C ILE A 387 17.94 4.31 -5.37
N PRO A 388 18.51 3.31 -6.06
CA PRO A 388 17.83 2.74 -7.22
C PRO A 388 16.48 2.21 -6.74
N VAL A 389 15.40 2.71 -7.31
CA VAL A 389 14.11 2.06 -7.18
C VAL A 389 14.26 0.74 -7.94
N GLY A 390 14.51 -0.34 -7.21
CA GLY A 390 14.62 -1.66 -7.80
C GLY A 390 13.34 -1.96 -8.57
N PRO A 391 13.42 -2.70 -9.69
CA PRO A 391 12.24 -3.18 -10.35
C PRO A 391 11.46 -4.01 -9.32
N ASP A 392 10.19 -3.67 -9.11
CA ASP A 392 9.28 -4.57 -8.43
C ASP A 392 9.35 -5.89 -9.22
N SER A 393 9.97 -6.91 -8.63
CA SER A 393 10.00 -8.25 -9.21
C SER A 393 8.54 -8.69 -9.40
N GLY A 394 8.14 -8.76 -10.67
CA GLY A 394 6.84 -9.24 -11.11
C GLY A 394 6.57 -10.68 -10.66
#